data_52f5c33ce905c0e3f4697e8a71675b23
#
_entry.id   52f5c33ce905c0e3f4697e8a71675b23
#
_cell.length_a   1.000
_cell.length_b   1.000
_cell.length_c   1.000
_cell.angle_alpha   90.00
_cell.angle_beta   90.00
_cell.angle_gamma   90.00
#
_symmetry.space_group_name_H-M   'P 1'
#
loop_
_entity.id
_entity.type
_entity.pdbx_description
1 polymer ?
#
loop_
_entity_poly.entity_id
_entity_poly.type
_entity_poly.pdbx_seq_one_letter_code
_entity_poly.pdbx_strand_id
1 'polypeptide(L)'
;MNTTILGRASKFNICLREVSLTAHAGIVLLKDFVERIALPEMIDRLLCLKDRERGRPESESTLSLCWNLILGGDCLRDLNVLRGEAGLQELIGVESVLAPTTAGELLRQFSIREIFALEAILREAAAAVRPHQTSTTLTLDLDSSIYAQWSKRKEGSHKAYNGEVGYQPLLCFWAEEGELLYSRLRSGNRNPAAIAEWFLAQVLKVAPAGKKRYLRADSGFYTWPLIELCERERITYGITADLTQSLRAQVEALPEQAWRRLNHDEKIAELWYAPHTHAPHRYLVKRARRMDKQGQSYFKYYAVITNDLRRKPKTLMKWFLKRCAMENLIKEHKHDFGLEKLPTQKFLANWAWFLIGQLAWNLVAWFKRLCLPKQ
;
A
#
# COMPACT_ATOMS: atom_id res chain seq x y z
N MET A 1 -1.28 -43.93 -26.95
CA MET A 1 -1.98 -44.09 -28.25
C MET A 1 -1.94 -42.77 -29.00
N ASN A 2 -1.41 -42.75 -30.21
CA ASN A 2 -1.47 -41.52 -31.05
C ASN A 2 -2.80 -41.58 -31.80
N THR A 3 -3.68 -40.65 -31.48
CA THR A 3 -4.96 -40.56 -32.18
C THR A 3 -4.89 -39.38 -33.13
N THR A 4 -4.91 -39.64 -34.44
CA THR A 4 -4.98 -38.59 -35.48
C THR A 4 -6.44 -38.22 -35.66
N ILE A 5 -6.86 -37.03 -35.23
CA ILE A 5 -8.25 -36.60 -35.26
C ILE A 5 -8.65 -35.92 -36.60
N LEU A 6 -7.68 -35.45 -37.35
CA LEU A 6 -7.90 -34.75 -38.63
C LEU A 6 -7.15 -35.47 -39.77
N GLY A 7 -7.88 -35.78 -40.82
CA GLY A 7 -7.40 -36.52 -41.98
C GLY A 7 -6.16 -35.95 -42.65
N ARG A 8 -5.80 -36.41 -43.86
CA ARG A 8 -4.55 -36.21 -44.61
C ARG A 8 -3.95 -34.77 -44.73
N ALA A 9 -4.65 -33.75 -44.21
CA ALA A 9 -4.16 -32.35 -44.26
C ALA A 9 -3.64 -31.82 -42.93
N SER A 10 -3.68 -32.61 -41.83
CA SER A 10 -3.26 -32.17 -40.49
C SER A 10 -1.76 -32.23 -40.30
N LYS A 11 -1.12 -31.09 -40.06
CA LYS A 11 0.28 -30.98 -39.63
C LYS A 11 0.46 -31.16 -38.12
N PHE A 12 -0.62 -31.50 -37.39
CA PHE A 12 -0.61 -31.61 -35.94
C PHE A 12 -0.76 -33.07 -35.51
N ASN A 13 0.17 -33.50 -34.68
CA ASN A 13 0.04 -34.74 -33.93
C ASN A 13 -0.51 -34.41 -32.51
N ILE A 14 -1.68 -34.95 -32.20
CA ILE A 14 -2.27 -34.81 -30.87
C ILE A 14 -1.90 -36.05 -30.07
N CYS A 15 -1.13 -35.84 -29.00
CA CYS A 15 -0.76 -36.88 -28.06
C CYS A 15 -1.48 -36.61 -26.72
N LEU A 16 -2.21 -37.57 -26.21
CA LEU A 16 -2.71 -37.55 -24.85
C LEU A 16 -1.58 -37.98 -23.91
N ARG A 17 -1.26 -37.10 -22.95
CA ARG A 17 -0.30 -37.38 -21.86
C ARG A 17 -0.99 -37.03 -20.56
N GLU A 18 -0.76 -37.82 -19.52
CA GLU A 18 -1.08 -37.48 -18.15
C GLU A 18 -0.01 -36.50 -17.67
N VAL A 19 -0.31 -35.19 -17.73
CA VAL A 19 0.56 -34.15 -17.23
C VAL A 19 -0.29 -33.18 -16.39
N SER A 20 0.22 -32.83 -15.23
CA SER A 20 -0.35 -31.76 -14.43
C SER A 20 -0.03 -30.42 -15.08
N LEU A 21 -1.06 -29.69 -15.52
CA LEU A 21 -0.93 -28.38 -16.13
C LEU A 21 -1.42 -27.32 -15.16
N THR A 22 -0.82 -26.13 -15.21
CA THR A 22 -1.29 -24.96 -14.49
C THR A 22 -1.12 -23.69 -15.34
N ALA A 23 -2.09 -22.79 -15.25
CA ALA A 23 -1.99 -21.45 -15.83
C ALA A 23 -1.02 -20.53 -15.05
N HIS A 24 -0.59 -20.97 -13.87
CA HIS A 24 0.17 -20.18 -12.90
C HIS A 24 1.64 -20.61 -12.77
N ALA A 25 2.23 -21.18 -13.82
CA ALA A 25 3.60 -21.73 -13.77
C ALA A 25 4.66 -20.73 -13.30
N GLY A 26 4.47 -19.42 -13.55
CA GLY A 26 5.38 -18.36 -13.08
C GLY A 26 5.50 -18.24 -11.56
N ILE A 27 4.59 -18.85 -10.78
CA ILE A 27 4.63 -18.82 -9.31
C ILE A 27 5.88 -19.49 -8.74
N VAL A 28 6.49 -20.43 -9.48
CA VAL A 28 7.71 -21.12 -9.05
C VAL A 28 8.86 -20.15 -8.79
N LEU A 29 8.96 -19.08 -9.57
CA LEU A 29 9.99 -18.06 -9.40
C LEU A 29 9.78 -17.25 -8.13
N LEU A 30 8.53 -16.95 -7.81
CA LEU A 30 8.19 -16.23 -6.58
C LEU A 30 8.34 -17.14 -5.36
N LYS A 31 8.02 -18.44 -5.49
CA LYS A 31 8.28 -19.44 -4.45
C LYS A 31 9.77 -19.53 -4.12
N ASP A 32 10.63 -19.68 -5.13
CA ASP A 32 12.09 -19.68 -4.95
C ASP A 32 12.57 -18.39 -4.24
N PHE A 33 12.03 -17.24 -4.60
CA PHE A 33 12.32 -15.98 -3.92
C PHE A 33 11.90 -16.01 -2.44
N VAL A 34 10.71 -16.48 -2.14
CA VAL A 34 10.16 -16.62 -0.77
C VAL A 34 11.04 -17.53 0.09
N GLU A 35 11.51 -18.64 -0.46
CA GLU A 35 12.42 -19.58 0.20
C GLU A 35 13.80 -18.95 0.45
N ARG A 36 14.37 -18.24 -0.53
CA ARG A 36 15.67 -17.56 -0.40
C ARG A 36 15.71 -16.50 0.68
N ILE A 37 14.60 -15.84 0.96
CA ILE A 37 14.51 -14.89 2.08
C ILE A 37 14.14 -15.57 3.40
N ALA A 38 14.05 -16.90 3.44
CA ALA A 38 13.68 -17.70 4.61
C ALA A 38 12.33 -17.30 5.23
N LEU A 39 11.36 -16.91 4.39
CA LEU A 39 10.05 -16.44 4.88
C LEU A 39 9.23 -17.54 5.57
N PRO A 40 9.18 -18.80 5.08
CA PRO A 40 8.49 -19.87 5.79
C PRO A 40 8.97 -20.03 7.23
N GLU A 41 10.27 -20.07 7.44
CA GLU A 41 10.91 -20.21 8.76
C GLU A 41 10.61 -19.01 9.68
N MET A 42 10.57 -17.79 9.12
CA MET A 42 10.17 -16.61 9.87
C MET A 42 8.72 -16.72 10.35
N ILE A 43 7.82 -17.17 9.47
CA ILE A 43 6.40 -17.33 9.80
C ILE A 43 6.24 -18.36 10.90
N ASP A 44 6.80 -19.57 10.73
CA ASP A 44 6.65 -20.67 11.69
C ASP A 44 7.27 -20.38 13.05
N ARG A 45 8.32 -19.54 13.09
CA ARG A 45 8.95 -19.11 14.33
C ARG A 45 8.17 -18.02 15.08
N LEU A 46 7.55 -17.12 14.37
CA LEU A 46 6.93 -15.92 14.96
C LEU A 46 5.43 -16.03 15.15
N LEU A 47 4.75 -16.79 14.29
CA LEU A 47 3.30 -16.94 14.33
C LEU A 47 2.94 -18.26 15.01
N CYS A 48 2.14 -18.20 16.05
CA CYS A 48 1.66 -19.35 16.78
C CYS A 48 0.13 -19.23 16.94
N LEU A 49 -0.60 -19.87 16.02
CA LEU A 49 -2.07 -19.85 16.00
C LEU A 49 -2.68 -21.10 16.62
N LYS A 50 -1.87 -22.15 16.83
CA LYS A 50 -2.34 -23.45 17.34
C LYS A 50 -1.77 -23.74 18.73
N ASP A 51 -2.57 -24.34 19.56
CA ASP A 51 -2.14 -24.83 20.88
C ASP A 51 -1.34 -26.13 20.81
N ARG A 52 -1.33 -26.80 19.67
CA ARG A 52 -0.66 -28.09 19.46
C ARG A 52 0.05 -28.11 18.10
N GLU A 53 1.25 -28.65 18.06
CA GLU A 53 2.03 -28.90 16.83
C GLU A 53 1.42 -30.05 16.00
N ARG A 54 0.21 -29.89 15.54
CA ARG A 54 -0.47 -30.85 14.66
C ARG A 54 -1.04 -30.17 13.44
N GLY A 55 -0.96 -30.87 12.30
CA GLY A 55 -1.48 -30.41 11.01
C GLY A 55 -0.50 -29.52 10.27
N ARG A 56 -1.03 -28.69 9.40
CA ARG A 56 -0.28 -27.83 8.45
C ARG A 56 0.52 -26.76 9.18
N PRO A 57 1.79 -26.47 8.78
CA PRO A 57 2.56 -25.36 9.31
C PRO A 57 1.85 -24.00 9.15
N GLU A 58 2.18 -23.03 10.01
CA GLU A 58 1.61 -21.68 9.91
C GLU A 58 2.07 -20.96 8.64
N SER A 59 3.31 -21.24 8.21
CA SER A 59 3.87 -20.75 6.95
C SER A 59 3.05 -21.22 5.75
N GLU A 60 2.73 -22.49 5.65
CA GLU A 60 1.96 -23.07 4.55
C GLU A 60 0.54 -22.46 4.51
N SER A 61 -0.08 -22.27 5.68
CA SER A 61 -1.40 -21.66 5.80
C SER A 61 -1.39 -20.19 5.40
N THR A 62 -0.42 -19.42 5.90
CA THR A 62 -0.27 -18.00 5.60
C THR A 62 0.10 -17.76 4.14
N LEU A 63 1.03 -18.56 3.61
CA LEU A 63 1.43 -18.47 2.19
C LEU A 63 0.30 -18.90 1.25
N SER A 64 -0.57 -19.86 1.63
CA SER A 64 -1.77 -20.16 0.84
C SER A 64 -2.64 -18.92 0.63
N LEU A 65 -2.79 -18.06 1.67
CA LEU A 65 -3.53 -16.81 1.56
C LEU A 65 -2.77 -15.78 0.69
N CYS A 66 -1.44 -15.71 0.82
CA CYS A 66 -0.63 -14.85 -0.05
C CYS A 66 -0.74 -15.29 -1.52
N TRP A 67 -0.62 -16.59 -1.82
CA TRP A 67 -0.76 -17.10 -3.18
C TRP A 67 -2.13 -16.80 -3.77
N ASN A 68 -3.19 -16.95 -2.97
CA ASN A 68 -4.53 -16.58 -3.41
C ASN A 68 -4.60 -15.13 -3.90
N LEU A 69 -4.08 -14.19 -3.10
CA LEU A 69 -4.09 -12.76 -3.45
C LEU A 69 -3.18 -12.44 -4.63
N ILE A 70 -1.99 -13.04 -4.70
CA ILE A 70 -1.02 -12.83 -5.79
C ILE A 70 -1.55 -13.35 -7.12
N LEU A 71 -2.30 -14.43 -7.11
CA LEU A 71 -2.87 -15.05 -8.30
C LEU A 71 -4.26 -14.50 -8.67
N GLY A 72 -4.67 -13.39 -8.05
CA GLY A 72 -5.87 -12.64 -8.41
C GLY A 72 -7.14 -13.04 -7.65
N GLY A 73 -7.03 -13.88 -6.63
CA GLY A 73 -8.15 -14.14 -5.72
C GLY A 73 -8.47 -12.92 -4.85
N ASP A 74 -9.75 -12.62 -4.66
CA ASP A 74 -10.22 -11.48 -3.88
C ASP A 74 -11.06 -11.88 -2.66
N CYS A 75 -11.30 -13.18 -2.50
CA CYS A 75 -12.02 -13.72 -1.35
C CYS A 75 -11.50 -15.12 -0.99
N LEU A 76 -11.92 -15.62 0.19
CA LEU A 76 -11.50 -16.95 0.64
C LEU A 76 -11.99 -18.07 -0.26
N ARG A 77 -13.13 -17.90 -0.96
CA ARG A 77 -13.68 -18.91 -1.84
C ARG A 77 -12.77 -19.23 -3.03
N ASP A 78 -11.96 -18.25 -3.45
CA ASP A 78 -11.06 -18.38 -4.59
C ASP A 78 -9.92 -19.38 -4.32
N LEU A 79 -9.62 -19.68 -3.05
CA LEU A 79 -8.73 -20.79 -2.69
C LEU A 79 -9.15 -22.11 -3.32
N ASN A 80 -10.45 -22.31 -3.62
CA ASN A 80 -10.90 -23.52 -4.30
C ASN A 80 -10.36 -23.63 -5.73
N VAL A 81 -10.11 -22.52 -6.41
CA VAL A 81 -9.49 -22.51 -7.74
C VAL A 81 -8.08 -23.11 -7.63
N LEU A 82 -7.28 -22.62 -6.68
CA LEU A 82 -5.92 -23.09 -6.45
C LEU A 82 -5.90 -24.57 -5.99
N ARG A 83 -6.89 -24.95 -5.18
CA ARG A 83 -7.06 -26.36 -4.74
C ARG A 83 -7.40 -27.32 -5.88
N GLY A 84 -8.03 -26.83 -6.94
CA GLY A 84 -8.36 -27.61 -8.13
C GLY A 84 -7.19 -27.84 -9.08
N GLU A 85 -6.06 -27.12 -8.87
CA GLU A 85 -4.90 -27.17 -9.76
C GLU A 85 -3.75 -28.03 -9.17
N ALA A 86 -3.73 -29.33 -9.46
CA ALA A 86 -2.68 -30.24 -8.99
C ALA A 86 -1.26 -29.77 -9.40
N GLY A 87 -1.09 -29.30 -10.64
CA GLY A 87 0.19 -28.76 -11.10
C GLY A 87 0.67 -27.53 -10.34
N LEU A 88 -0.25 -26.66 -9.90
CA LEU A 88 0.10 -25.53 -9.04
C LEU A 88 0.56 -26.01 -7.66
N GLN A 89 -0.17 -26.95 -7.05
CA GLN A 89 0.16 -27.48 -5.72
C GLN A 89 1.53 -28.15 -5.71
N GLU A 90 1.85 -28.88 -6.77
CA GLU A 90 3.18 -29.49 -6.97
C GLU A 90 4.27 -28.40 -7.06
N LEU A 91 4.05 -27.33 -7.85
CA LEU A 91 5.01 -26.24 -8.01
C LEU A 91 5.27 -25.48 -6.71
N ILE A 92 4.25 -25.23 -5.90
CA ILE A 92 4.42 -24.55 -4.60
C ILE A 92 4.83 -25.52 -3.47
N GLY A 93 4.88 -26.82 -3.74
CA GLY A 93 5.38 -27.82 -2.80
C GLY A 93 4.44 -28.13 -1.64
N VAL A 94 3.13 -28.08 -1.88
CA VAL A 94 2.10 -28.39 -0.86
C VAL A 94 1.25 -29.58 -1.30
N GLU A 95 0.82 -30.40 -0.34
CA GLU A 95 -0.12 -31.49 -0.61
C GLU A 95 -1.49 -30.96 -1.05
N SER A 96 -1.94 -29.89 -0.42
CA SER A 96 -3.15 -29.19 -0.83
C SER A 96 -3.15 -27.72 -0.34
N VAL A 97 -3.72 -26.82 -1.10
CA VAL A 97 -3.96 -25.42 -0.68
C VAL A 97 -5.02 -25.38 0.43
N LEU A 98 -4.94 -24.42 1.33
CA LEU A 98 -5.87 -24.23 2.46
C LEU A 98 -7.34 -24.15 1.99
N ALA A 99 -8.25 -24.86 2.67
CA ALA A 99 -9.67 -24.81 2.34
C ALA A 99 -10.28 -23.45 2.77
N PRO A 100 -11.26 -22.88 2.04
CA PRO A 100 -11.88 -21.60 2.39
C PRO A 100 -12.46 -21.54 3.81
N THR A 101 -13.08 -22.62 4.27
CA THR A 101 -13.62 -22.74 5.64
C THR A 101 -12.52 -22.68 6.68
N THR A 102 -11.46 -23.47 6.48
CA THR A 102 -10.28 -23.50 7.36
C THR A 102 -9.55 -22.16 7.35
N ALA A 103 -9.45 -21.50 6.19
CA ALA A 103 -8.90 -20.15 6.07
C ALA A 103 -9.69 -19.13 6.91
N GLY A 104 -11.02 -19.22 6.87
CA GLY A 104 -11.89 -18.36 7.70
C GLY A 104 -11.75 -18.66 9.19
N GLU A 105 -11.56 -19.91 9.58
CA GLU A 105 -11.29 -20.32 10.97
C GLU A 105 -9.92 -19.82 11.43
N LEU A 106 -8.89 -20.03 10.62
CA LEU A 106 -7.54 -19.52 10.88
C LEU A 106 -7.53 -18.02 11.14
N LEU A 107 -8.16 -17.23 10.28
CA LEU A 107 -8.22 -15.78 10.45
C LEU A 107 -8.93 -15.36 11.74
N ARG A 108 -9.93 -16.11 12.20
CA ARG A 108 -10.63 -15.83 13.46
C ARG A 108 -9.84 -16.16 14.73
N GLN A 109 -8.74 -16.91 14.60
CA GLN A 109 -7.83 -17.21 15.71
C GLN A 109 -6.87 -16.06 16.03
N PHE A 110 -6.71 -15.09 15.12
CA PHE A 110 -5.83 -13.95 15.35
C PHE A 110 -6.33 -13.07 16.50
N SER A 111 -5.51 -12.97 17.52
CA SER A 111 -5.59 -11.97 18.57
C SER A 111 -4.64 -10.80 18.29
N ILE A 112 -4.59 -9.82 19.17
CA ILE A 112 -3.66 -8.68 19.03
C ILE A 112 -2.18 -9.14 19.06
N ARG A 113 -1.88 -10.22 19.74
CA ARG A 113 -0.53 -10.81 19.79
C ARG A 113 -0.09 -11.30 18.42
N GLU A 114 -0.95 -12.03 17.73
CA GLU A 114 -0.65 -12.56 16.39
C GLU A 114 -0.64 -11.47 15.33
N ILE A 115 -1.40 -10.37 15.52
CA ILE A 115 -1.26 -9.16 14.69
C ILE A 115 0.15 -8.58 14.81
N PHE A 116 0.70 -8.45 16.03
CA PHE A 116 2.07 -8.00 16.22
C PHE A 116 3.11 -9.00 15.68
N ALA A 117 2.80 -10.30 15.70
CA ALA A 117 3.63 -11.32 15.06
C ALA A 117 3.67 -11.12 13.53
N LEU A 118 2.55 -10.85 12.87
CA LEU A 118 2.53 -10.51 11.44
C LEU A 118 3.31 -9.22 11.14
N GLU A 119 3.20 -8.19 11.97
CA GLU A 119 4.01 -6.97 11.83
C GLU A 119 5.51 -7.27 11.99
N ALA A 120 5.89 -8.22 12.87
CA ALA A 120 7.27 -8.68 13.03
C ALA A 120 7.76 -9.46 11.80
N ILE A 121 6.93 -10.35 11.25
CA ILE A 121 7.24 -11.09 10.02
C ILE A 121 7.48 -10.11 8.86
N LEU A 122 6.61 -9.14 8.66
CA LEU A 122 6.77 -8.10 7.64
C LEU A 122 8.08 -7.34 7.79
N ARG A 123 8.45 -6.99 9.02
CA ARG A 123 9.70 -6.29 9.32
C ARG A 123 10.93 -7.16 9.05
N GLU A 124 10.92 -8.43 9.44
CA GLU A 124 12.04 -9.34 9.21
C GLU A 124 12.20 -9.70 7.73
N ALA A 125 11.11 -9.97 7.02
CA ALA A 125 11.12 -10.17 5.58
C ALA A 125 11.69 -8.94 4.84
N ALA A 126 11.26 -7.74 5.22
CA ALA A 126 11.84 -6.51 4.71
C ALA A 126 13.33 -6.41 5.02
N ALA A 127 13.76 -6.75 6.25
CA ALA A 127 15.18 -6.71 6.64
C ALA A 127 16.05 -7.66 5.78
N ALA A 128 15.54 -8.85 5.43
CA ALA A 128 16.22 -9.78 4.54
C ALA A 128 16.42 -9.21 3.12
N VAL A 129 15.50 -8.39 2.64
CA VAL A 129 15.53 -7.77 1.31
C VAL A 129 16.37 -6.48 1.27
N ARG A 130 16.48 -5.74 2.39
CA ARG A 130 17.15 -4.43 2.49
C ARG A 130 18.55 -4.37 1.88
N PRO A 131 19.46 -5.35 2.10
CA PRO A 131 20.81 -5.31 1.52
C PRO A 131 20.85 -5.22 0.00
N HIS A 132 19.79 -5.66 -0.67
CA HIS A 132 19.70 -5.69 -2.13
C HIS A 132 19.01 -4.45 -2.72
N GLN A 133 18.45 -3.57 -1.89
CA GLN A 133 17.79 -2.34 -2.31
C GLN A 133 18.80 -1.20 -2.49
N THR A 134 18.87 -0.65 -3.69
CA THR A 134 19.90 0.32 -4.09
C THR A 134 19.48 1.79 -3.96
N SER A 135 18.22 2.08 -3.67
CA SER A 135 17.74 3.47 -3.53
C SER A 135 18.44 4.21 -2.39
N THR A 136 18.99 5.38 -2.68
CA THR A 136 19.68 6.25 -1.70
C THR A 136 18.73 7.19 -0.97
N THR A 137 17.51 7.32 -1.46
CA THR A 137 16.45 8.16 -0.90
C THR A 137 15.31 7.29 -0.37
N LEU A 138 14.66 7.80 0.65
CA LEU A 138 13.48 7.24 1.26
C LEU A 138 12.37 8.30 1.22
N THR A 139 11.56 8.28 0.18
CA THR A 139 10.36 9.12 0.11
C THR A 139 9.18 8.35 0.68
N LEU A 140 8.70 8.80 1.83
CA LEU A 140 7.54 8.27 2.54
C LEU A 140 6.28 8.94 1.98
N ASP A 141 5.47 8.19 1.26
CA ASP A 141 4.14 8.64 0.83
C ASP A 141 3.10 8.14 1.82
N LEU A 142 2.52 9.08 2.58
CA LEU A 142 1.44 8.77 3.50
C LEU A 142 0.09 9.06 2.86
N ASP A 143 -0.83 8.12 3.04
CA ASP A 143 -2.22 8.28 2.61
C ASP A 143 -3.18 7.48 3.49
N SER A 144 -4.44 7.81 3.39
CA SER A 144 -5.55 7.02 3.92
C SER A 144 -6.59 6.80 2.83
N SER A 145 -7.08 5.60 2.71
CA SER A 145 -8.08 5.29 1.69
C SER A 145 -9.25 4.53 2.29
N ILE A 146 -10.45 4.78 1.80
CA ILE A 146 -11.64 4.06 2.26
C ILE A 146 -11.70 2.71 1.55
N TYR A 147 -11.79 1.64 2.33
CA TYR A 147 -12.02 0.28 1.91
C TYR A 147 -13.49 -0.06 2.15
N ALA A 148 -14.30 0.20 1.14
CA ALA A 148 -15.75 0.10 1.23
C ALA A 148 -16.21 -1.34 1.52
N GLN A 149 -17.18 -1.50 2.39
CA GLN A 149 -17.74 -2.79 2.78
C GLN A 149 -19.25 -2.80 2.59
N TRP A 150 -19.76 -3.84 1.98
CA TRP A 150 -21.21 -4.01 1.76
C TRP A 150 -21.98 -4.26 3.07
N SER A 151 -21.31 -4.82 4.09
CA SER A 151 -21.94 -5.18 5.34
C SER A 151 -21.63 -4.21 6.47
N LYS A 152 -22.66 -3.60 7.03
CA LYS A 152 -22.57 -2.78 8.25
C LYS A 152 -22.34 -3.61 9.54
N ARG A 153 -22.43 -4.95 9.45
CA ARG A 153 -22.31 -5.85 10.61
C ARG A 153 -20.86 -6.21 10.94
N LYS A 154 -19.91 -5.84 10.08
CA LYS A 154 -18.48 -6.11 10.34
C LYS A 154 -17.99 -5.19 11.46
N GLU A 155 -17.29 -5.76 12.43
CA GLU A 155 -16.65 -5.00 13.51
C GLU A 155 -15.71 -3.93 12.97
N GLY A 156 -15.84 -2.69 13.43
CA GLY A 156 -15.03 -1.56 12.95
C GLY A 156 -15.44 -0.98 11.59
N SER A 157 -16.40 -1.56 10.90
CA SER A 157 -16.96 -0.99 9.68
C SER A 157 -17.94 0.11 10.02
N HIS A 158 -17.57 1.36 9.73
CA HIS A 158 -18.37 2.55 10.02
C HIS A 158 -18.45 3.46 8.81
N LYS A 159 -19.42 4.38 8.86
CA LYS A 159 -19.60 5.39 7.84
C LYS A 159 -18.42 6.36 7.83
N ALA A 160 -17.75 6.45 6.69
CA ALA A 160 -16.65 7.36 6.43
C ALA A 160 -17.14 8.78 6.06
N TYR A 161 -16.23 9.73 5.93
CA TYR A 161 -16.53 11.13 5.61
C TYR A 161 -17.25 11.31 4.26
N ASN A 162 -17.02 10.42 3.30
CA ASN A 162 -17.67 10.45 1.99
C ASN A 162 -19.03 9.74 1.97
N GLY A 163 -19.49 9.19 3.11
CA GLY A 163 -20.75 8.49 3.26
C GLY A 163 -20.69 6.98 3.03
N GLU A 164 -19.62 6.44 2.51
CA GLU A 164 -19.42 4.99 2.36
C GLU A 164 -19.19 4.32 3.71
N VAL A 165 -19.64 3.07 3.83
CA VAL A 165 -19.42 2.25 5.02
C VAL A 165 -18.23 1.34 4.79
N GLY A 166 -17.26 1.34 5.72
CA GLY A 166 -16.06 0.52 5.54
C GLY A 166 -15.00 0.77 6.59
N TYR A 167 -13.78 0.53 6.19
CA TYR A 167 -12.57 0.77 6.96
C TYR A 167 -11.77 1.90 6.31
N GLN A 168 -10.93 2.57 7.10
CA GLN A 168 -10.04 3.63 6.60
C GLN A 168 -8.61 3.39 7.11
N PRO A 169 -7.87 2.44 6.50
CA PRO A 169 -6.49 2.20 6.86
C PRO A 169 -5.60 3.40 6.56
N LEU A 170 -4.51 3.52 7.33
CA LEU A 170 -3.37 4.34 7.00
C LEU A 170 -2.33 3.48 6.28
N LEU A 171 -1.73 4.04 5.25
CA LEU A 171 -0.74 3.40 4.39
C LEU A 171 0.49 4.29 4.28
N CYS A 172 1.68 3.71 4.33
CA CYS A 172 2.93 4.40 4.03
C CYS A 172 3.73 3.59 3.02
N PHE A 173 3.88 4.11 1.81
CA PHE A 173 4.71 3.52 0.78
C PHE A 173 6.09 4.18 0.74
N TRP A 174 7.10 3.37 0.45
CA TRP A 174 8.39 3.86 0.00
C TRP A 174 8.33 4.05 -1.52
N ALA A 175 8.23 5.30 -1.95
CA ALA A 175 7.92 5.65 -3.35
C ALA A 175 8.95 5.12 -4.35
N GLU A 176 10.23 5.09 -4.00
CA GLU A 176 11.30 4.63 -4.89
C GLU A 176 11.30 3.11 -5.09
N GLU A 177 10.82 2.35 -4.11
CA GLU A 177 10.82 0.89 -4.14
C GLU A 177 9.42 0.29 -4.41
N GLY A 178 8.35 1.09 -4.31
CA GLY A 178 6.97 0.60 -4.41
C GLY A 178 6.56 -0.31 -3.24
N GLU A 179 7.34 -0.30 -2.16
CA GLU A 179 7.13 -1.13 -0.98
C GLU A 179 6.12 -0.47 -0.04
N LEU A 180 5.14 -1.22 0.44
CA LEU A 180 4.27 -0.81 1.54
C LEU A 180 5.01 -1.05 2.86
N LEU A 181 5.67 0.00 3.37
CA LEU A 181 6.51 -0.08 4.57
C LEU A 181 5.72 -0.41 5.82
N TYR A 182 4.59 0.27 5.99
CA TYR A 182 3.75 0.10 7.16
C TYR A 182 2.30 0.41 6.83
N SER A 183 1.40 -0.35 7.41
CA SER A 183 -0.04 -0.10 7.30
C SER A 183 -0.74 -0.31 8.64
N ARG A 184 -1.88 0.35 8.83
CA ARG A 184 -2.71 0.19 10.01
C ARG A 184 -4.17 0.13 9.62
N LEU A 185 -4.82 -1.03 9.77
CA LEU A 185 -6.26 -1.10 9.59
C LEU A 185 -6.97 -0.31 10.69
N ARG A 186 -7.96 0.49 10.31
CA ARG A 186 -8.73 1.33 11.23
C ARG A 186 -10.20 1.33 10.85
N SER A 187 -11.01 1.68 11.82
CA SER A 187 -12.44 1.93 11.64
C SER A 187 -12.67 3.06 10.63
N GLY A 188 -13.75 2.96 9.85
CA GLY A 188 -14.05 3.89 8.75
C GLY A 188 -14.33 5.34 9.16
N ASN A 189 -14.72 5.57 10.42
CA ASN A 189 -15.02 6.89 10.97
C ASN A 189 -13.82 7.58 11.65
N ARG A 190 -12.59 7.11 11.41
CA ARG A 190 -11.40 7.64 12.08
C ARG A 190 -10.70 8.69 11.22
N ASN A 191 -10.55 9.91 11.77
CA ASN A 191 -9.77 10.95 11.10
C ASN A 191 -8.29 10.54 10.99
N PRO A 192 -7.66 10.62 9.80
CA PRO A 192 -6.23 10.36 9.62
C PRO A 192 -5.34 11.22 10.51
N ALA A 193 -5.69 12.50 10.66
CA ALA A 193 -4.95 13.47 11.47
C ALA A 193 -4.74 13.04 12.93
N ALA A 194 -5.73 12.33 13.52
CA ALA A 194 -5.73 11.99 14.95
C ALA A 194 -4.53 11.15 15.40
N ILE A 195 -3.92 10.37 14.51
CA ILE A 195 -2.76 9.50 14.83
C ILE A 195 -1.62 9.65 13.82
N ALA A 196 -1.59 10.73 13.06
CA ALA A 196 -0.60 10.93 11.98
C ALA A 196 0.84 10.92 12.51
N GLU A 197 1.12 11.60 13.62
CA GLU A 197 2.42 11.61 14.27
C GLU A 197 2.81 10.20 14.75
N TRP A 198 1.92 9.55 15.51
CA TRP A 198 2.15 8.19 15.98
C TRP A 198 2.41 7.23 14.81
N PHE A 199 1.63 7.35 13.75
CA PHE A 199 1.78 6.50 12.56
C PHE A 199 3.15 6.69 11.91
N LEU A 200 3.59 7.93 11.70
CA LEU A 200 4.93 8.21 11.18
C LEU A 200 6.02 7.66 12.13
N ALA A 201 5.85 7.79 13.45
CA ALA A 201 6.78 7.22 14.41
C ALA A 201 6.90 5.68 14.28
N GLN A 202 5.80 4.95 13.98
CA GLN A 202 5.87 3.52 13.70
C GLN A 202 6.56 3.24 12.35
N VAL A 203 6.25 4.01 11.31
CA VAL A 203 6.93 3.92 10.00
C VAL A 203 8.45 4.05 10.17
N LEU A 204 8.91 5.00 10.97
CA LEU A 204 10.35 5.24 11.18
C LEU A 204 11.06 4.08 11.89
N LYS A 205 10.37 3.28 12.69
CA LYS A 205 10.93 2.07 13.33
C LYS A 205 11.21 0.94 12.33
N VAL A 206 10.47 0.88 11.23
CA VAL A 206 10.60 -0.17 10.19
C VAL A 206 11.34 0.34 8.95
N ALA A 207 11.51 1.64 8.82
CA ALA A 207 12.16 2.28 7.70
C ALA A 207 13.67 1.97 7.65
N PRO A 208 14.27 1.83 6.46
CA PRO A 208 15.72 1.61 6.33
C PRO A 208 16.51 2.81 6.83
N ALA A 209 17.60 2.51 7.55
CA ALA A 209 18.53 3.53 8.05
C ALA A 209 19.45 4.09 6.94
N GLY A 210 20.11 5.21 7.21
CA GLY A 210 21.19 5.76 6.35
C GLY A 210 20.72 6.42 5.06
N LYS A 211 19.42 6.59 4.83
CA LYS A 211 18.87 7.21 3.61
C LYS A 211 18.44 8.66 3.86
N LYS A 212 18.46 9.47 2.80
CA LYS A 212 17.84 10.81 2.84
C LYS A 212 16.33 10.64 2.92
N ARG A 213 15.74 11.20 3.98
CA ARG A 213 14.32 11.03 4.29
C ARG A 213 13.49 12.17 3.75
N TYR A 214 12.43 11.82 3.05
CA TYR A 214 11.42 12.73 2.53
C TYR A 214 10.04 12.22 2.92
N LEU A 215 9.07 13.14 3.06
CA LEU A 215 7.67 12.81 3.32
C LEU A 215 6.76 13.60 2.38
N ARG A 216 5.76 12.92 1.82
CA ARG A 216 4.65 13.55 1.09
C ARG A 216 3.33 13.06 1.66
N ALA A 217 2.41 13.98 1.90
CA ALA A 217 1.09 13.64 2.43
C ALA A 217 0.02 14.61 1.93
N ASP A 218 -1.24 14.20 1.98
CA ASP A 218 -2.38 15.04 1.70
C ASP A 218 -2.78 15.90 2.91
N SER A 219 -3.86 16.68 2.78
CA SER A 219 -4.34 17.57 3.86
C SER A 219 -4.91 16.78 5.05
N GLY A 220 -5.27 15.53 4.88
CA GLY A 220 -5.68 14.67 6.00
C GLY A 220 -4.56 14.42 7.02
N PHE A 221 -3.32 14.72 6.64
CA PHE A 221 -2.13 14.64 7.50
C PHE A 221 -1.57 16.03 7.89
N TYR A 222 -2.25 17.11 7.56
CA TYR A 222 -1.81 18.45 7.91
C TYR A 222 -2.06 18.74 9.38
N THR A 223 -1.12 18.30 10.22
CA THR A 223 -1.15 18.50 11.69
C THR A 223 0.21 18.93 12.20
N TRP A 224 0.19 19.80 13.21
CA TRP A 224 1.44 20.30 13.81
C TRP A 224 2.28 19.22 14.46
N PRO A 225 1.73 18.26 15.21
CA PRO A 225 2.53 17.16 15.76
C PRO A 225 3.30 16.37 14.69
N LEU A 226 2.68 16.14 13.51
CA LEU A 226 3.37 15.47 12.40
C LEU A 226 4.50 16.33 11.81
N ILE A 227 4.26 17.64 11.63
CA ILE A 227 5.25 18.59 11.11
C ILE A 227 6.45 18.68 12.08
N GLU A 228 6.22 18.84 13.37
CA GLU A 228 7.24 18.88 14.40
C GLU A 228 8.04 17.58 14.47
N LEU A 229 7.39 16.41 14.32
CA LEU A 229 8.08 15.13 14.22
C LEU A 229 8.99 15.10 12.97
N CYS A 230 8.53 15.57 11.83
CA CYS A 230 9.36 15.65 10.62
C CYS A 230 10.59 16.53 10.84
N GLU A 231 10.45 17.65 11.50
CA GLU A 231 11.55 18.58 11.79
C GLU A 231 12.56 17.98 12.78
N ARG A 232 12.07 17.38 13.86
CA ARG A 232 12.88 16.68 14.86
C ARG A 232 13.69 15.53 14.24
N GLU A 233 13.06 14.75 13.36
CA GLU A 233 13.68 13.61 12.67
C GLU A 233 14.45 14.00 11.39
N ARG A 234 14.56 15.30 11.10
CA ARG A 234 15.24 15.86 9.92
C ARG A 234 14.69 15.29 8.59
N ILE A 235 13.38 15.11 8.53
CA ILE A 235 12.67 14.68 7.32
C ILE A 235 12.29 15.92 6.52
N THR A 236 12.67 15.93 5.23
CA THR A 236 12.20 16.98 4.31
C THR A 236 10.79 16.63 3.85
N TYR A 237 9.83 17.51 4.08
CA TYR A 237 8.43 17.24 3.80
C TYR A 237 7.78 18.17 2.79
N GLY A 238 6.71 17.69 2.18
CA GLY A 238 5.68 18.43 1.48
C GLY A 238 4.32 17.87 1.89
N ILE A 239 3.49 18.68 2.53
CA ILE A 239 2.17 18.30 2.99
C ILE A 239 1.16 19.29 2.42
N THR A 240 0.05 18.78 1.84
CA THR A 240 -1.03 19.67 1.43
C THR A 240 -1.57 20.41 2.64
N ALA A 241 -1.60 21.73 2.58
CA ALA A 241 -2.13 22.56 3.67
C ALA A 241 -3.58 22.94 3.41
N ASP A 242 -4.38 22.93 4.45
CA ASP A 242 -5.73 23.48 4.40
C ASP A 242 -5.69 25.00 4.19
N LEU A 243 -6.40 25.46 3.18
CA LEU A 243 -6.55 26.88 2.89
C LEU A 243 -7.52 27.52 3.88
N THR A 244 -7.05 27.77 5.10
CA THR A 244 -7.79 28.57 6.09
C THR A 244 -8.11 29.96 5.53
N GLN A 245 -9.10 30.63 6.09
CA GLN A 245 -9.47 31.98 5.65
C GLN A 245 -8.28 32.95 5.65
N SER A 246 -7.44 32.89 6.68
CA SER A 246 -6.24 33.73 6.81
C SER A 246 -5.19 33.42 5.74
N LEU A 247 -4.87 32.12 5.52
CA LEU A 247 -3.91 31.75 4.48
C LEU A 247 -4.45 32.09 3.09
N ARG A 248 -5.74 31.84 2.83
CA ARG A 248 -6.40 32.20 1.58
C ARG A 248 -6.31 33.71 1.29
N ALA A 249 -6.60 34.56 2.26
CA ALA A 249 -6.51 36.01 2.10
C ALA A 249 -5.08 36.46 1.70
N GLN A 250 -4.05 35.87 2.32
CA GLN A 250 -2.65 36.14 1.94
C GLN A 250 -2.29 35.65 0.54
N VAL A 251 -2.79 34.50 0.16
CA VAL A 251 -2.59 33.93 -1.20
C VAL A 251 -3.26 34.80 -2.26
N GLU A 252 -4.46 35.30 -2.01
CA GLU A 252 -5.22 36.15 -2.94
C GLU A 252 -4.63 37.53 -3.04
N ALA A 253 -3.97 38.01 -1.98
CA ALA A 253 -3.25 39.30 -1.97
C ALA A 253 -1.88 39.25 -2.69
N LEU A 254 -1.40 38.06 -3.12
CA LEU A 254 -0.12 37.95 -3.83
C LEU A 254 -0.18 38.72 -5.17
N PRO A 255 0.79 39.65 -5.44
CA PRO A 255 0.82 40.39 -6.70
C PRO A 255 1.06 39.42 -7.89
N GLU A 256 0.56 39.82 -9.06
CA GLU A 256 0.67 38.94 -10.27
C GLU A 256 2.12 38.57 -10.60
N GLN A 257 3.07 39.43 -10.31
CA GLN A 257 4.52 39.19 -10.53
C GLN A 257 5.09 38.09 -9.65
N ALA A 258 4.45 37.73 -8.54
CA ALA A 258 4.85 36.57 -7.70
C ALA A 258 4.52 35.25 -8.34
N TRP A 259 3.58 35.22 -9.30
CA TRP A 259 3.11 34.02 -9.94
C TRP A 259 3.94 33.64 -11.17
N ARG A 260 4.63 32.51 -11.10
CA ARG A 260 5.44 31.97 -12.20
C ARG A 260 4.71 30.81 -12.88
N ARG A 261 4.97 30.61 -14.18
CA ARG A 261 4.37 29.49 -14.93
C ARG A 261 4.86 28.14 -14.43
N LEU A 262 3.95 27.30 -13.96
CA LEU A 262 4.22 25.90 -13.60
C LEU A 262 4.10 24.99 -14.83
N ASN A 263 2.96 25.03 -15.50
CA ASN A 263 2.65 24.37 -16.78
C ASN A 263 1.75 25.25 -17.64
N HIS A 264 1.05 24.69 -18.63
CA HIS A 264 0.17 25.45 -19.53
C HIS A 264 -0.96 26.19 -18.78
N ASP A 265 -1.61 25.50 -17.85
CA ASP A 265 -2.86 25.98 -17.21
C ASP A 265 -2.66 26.43 -15.76
N GLU A 266 -1.46 26.25 -15.21
CA GLU A 266 -1.20 26.46 -13.80
C GLU A 266 -0.02 27.41 -13.56
N LYS A 267 -0.16 28.24 -12.56
CA LYS A 267 0.91 29.09 -12.03
C LYS A 267 1.24 28.68 -10.59
N ILE A 268 2.45 28.98 -10.16
CA ILE A 268 2.97 28.73 -8.82
C ILE A 268 3.54 30.01 -8.23
N ALA A 269 3.28 30.22 -6.94
CA ALA A 269 3.92 31.22 -6.11
C ALA A 269 4.42 30.61 -4.81
N GLU A 270 5.22 31.33 -4.08
CA GLU A 270 5.64 30.97 -2.73
C GLU A 270 5.38 32.12 -1.78
N LEU A 271 5.08 31.81 -0.53
CA LEU A 271 4.96 32.75 0.55
C LEU A 271 5.43 32.17 1.86
N TRP A 272 5.77 33.01 2.79
CA TRP A 272 6.01 32.63 4.17
C TRP A 272 4.78 32.99 4.99
N TYR A 273 4.24 32.02 5.68
CA TYR A 273 3.04 32.20 6.48
C TYR A 273 3.22 31.55 7.86
N ALA A 274 2.85 32.33 8.88
CA ALA A 274 2.86 31.91 10.28
C ALA A 274 1.41 31.67 10.75
N PRO A 275 0.96 30.44 10.87
CA PRO A 275 -0.36 30.18 11.43
C PRO A 275 -0.34 30.31 12.95
N HIS A 276 -1.12 31.25 13.45
CA HIS A 276 -1.31 31.57 14.90
C HIS A 276 0.00 31.62 15.70
N THR A 277 0.24 30.60 16.56
CA THR A 277 1.38 30.55 17.49
C THR A 277 2.63 29.88 16.91
N HIS A 278 2.59 29.43 15.66
CA HIS A 278 3.73 28.73 15.05
C HIS A 278 4.65 29.69 14.29
N ALA A 279 5.91 29.33 14.17
CA ALA A 279 6.89 30.06 13.40
C ALA A 279 6.49 30.10 11.90
N PRO A 280 6.96 31.11 11.13
CA PRO A 280 6.73 31.15 9.70
C PRO A 280 7.29 29.94 8.98
N HIS A 281 6.46 29.30 8.14
CA HIS A 281 6.85 28.19 7.28
C HIS A 281 6.72 28.61 5.82
N ARG A 282 7.45 27.91 4.96
CA ARG A 282 7.39 28.09 3.52
C ARG A 282 6.18 27.36 2.96
N TYR A 283 5.34 28.09 2.23
CA TYR A 283 4.21 27.53 1.49
C TYR A 283 4.42 27.73 -0.01
N LEU A 284 4.21 26.65 -0.76
CA LEU A 284 4.10 26.70 -2.21
C LEU A 284 2.63 26.70 -2.57
N VAL A 285 2.20 27.67 -3.34
CA VAL A 285 0.80 27.77 -3.75
C VAL A 285 0.70 27.61 -5.26
N LYS A 286 -0.10 26.67 -5.67
CA LYS A 286 -0.48 26.47 -7.07
C LYS A 286 -1.86 27.09 -7.29
N ARG A 287 -2.04 27.81 -8.39
CA ARG A 287 -3.36 28.25 -8.87
C ARG A 287 -3.65 27.75 -10.26
N ALA A 288 -4.89 27.33 -10.48
CA ALA A 288 -5.43 26.97 -11.79
C ALA A 288 -6.70 27.77 -12.07
N ARG A 289 -6.84 28.28 -13.29
CA ARG A 289 -8.10 28.90 -13.73
C ARG A 289 -9.13 27.80 -13.97
N ARG A 290 -10.33 27.98 -13.42
CA ARG A 290 -11.48 27.08 -13.57
C ARG A 290 -12.70 27.87 -13.97
N MET A 291 -13.69 27.21 -14.57
CA MET A 291 -15.01 27.75 -14.88
C MET A 291 -16.00 27.09 -13.92
N ASP A 292 -16.91 27.89 -13.36
CA ASP A 292 -18.05 27.35 -12.62
C ASP A 292 -19.17 26.86 -13.56
N LYS A 293 -20.26 26.38 -12.99
CA LYS A 293 -21.42 25.89 -13.77
C LYS A 293 -22.14 27.01 -14.54
N GLN A 294 -21.93 28.27 -14.17
CA GLN A 294 -22.50 29.46 -14.79
C GLN A 294 -21.56 30.06 -15.86
N GLY A 295 -20.40 29.44 -16.11
CA GLY A 295 -19.40 29.94 -17.06
C GLY A 295 -18.53 31.09 -16.52
N GLN A 296 -18.59 31.38 -15.22
CA GLN A 296 -17.75 32.41 -14.60
C GLN A 296 -16.38 31.82 -14.26
N SER A 297 -15.30 32.50 -14.63
CA SER A 297 -13.95 32.04 -14.32
C SER A 297 -13.55 32.38 -12.90
N TYR A 298 -12.92 31.43 -12.20
CA TYR A 298 -12.33 31.62 -10.87
C TYR A 298 -10.97 30.94 -10.77
N PHE A 299 -10.17 31.34 -9.76
CA PHE A 299 -8.94 30.63 -9.43
C PHE A 299 -9.17 29.60 -8.33
N LYS A 300 -8.81 28.34 -8.63
CA LYS A 300 -8.68 27.28 -7.62
C LYS A 300 -7.25 27.27 -7.12
N TYR A 301 -7.09 27.41 -5.81
CA TYR A 301 -5.79 27.39 -5.14
C TYR A 301 -5.53 26.05 -4.47
N TYR A 302 -4.24 25.71 -4.37
CA TYR A 302 -3.76 24.50 -3.72
C TYR A 302 -2.44 24.84 -3.04
N ALA A 303 -2.34 24.63 -1.72
CA ALA A 303 -1.17 25.01 -0.94
C ALA A 303 -0.45 23.77 -0.41
N VAL A 304 0.88 23.83 -0.36
CA VAL A 304 1.77 22.81 0.20
C VAL A 304 2.71 23.48 1.17
N ILE A 305 2.69 23.05 2.45
CA ILE A 305 3.69 23.44 3.44
C ILE A 305 4.95 22.59 3.29
N THR A 306 6.13 23.17 3.51
CA THR A 306 7.41 22.48 3.38
C THR A 306 8.51 23.14 4.20
N ASN A 307 9.49 22.32 4.64
CA ASN A 307 10.75 22.79 5.22
C ASN A 307 11.92 22.77 4.20
N ASP A 308 11.66 22.45 2.95
CA ASP A 308 12.70 22.46 1.92
C ASP A 308 12.97 23.88 1.42
N LEU A 309 14.08 24.45 1.87
CA LEU A 309 14.53 25.79 1.49
C LEU A 309 15.48 25.80 0.28
N ARG A 310 15.91 24.61 -0.19
CA ARG A 310 16.94 24.50 -1.24
C ARG A 310 16.36 24.42 -2.63
N ARG A 311 15.28 23.64 -2.81
CA ARG A 311 14.68 23.44 -4.13
C ARG A 311 13.86 24.66 -4.55
N LYS A 312 13.97 25.01 -5.85
CA LYS A 312 13.11 26.04 -6.46
C LYS A 312 11.64 25.61 -6.41
N PRO A 313 10.69 26.56 -6.26
CA PRO A 313 9.25 26.23 -6.13
C PRO A 313 8.73 25.25 -7.18
N LYS A 314 9.05 25.50 -8.46
CA LYS A 314 8.62 24.61 -9.57
C LYS A 314 9.13 23.19 -9.44
N THR A 315 10.41 23.02 -9.06
CA THR A 315 11.02 21.69 -8.88
C THR A 315 10.41 20.95 -7.70
N LEU A 316 10.20 21.67 -6.59
CA LEU A 316 9.62 21.11 -5.37
C LEU A 316 8.16 20.71 -5.59
N MET A 317 7.37 21.55 -6.25
CA MET A 317 5.97 21.23 -6.58
C MET A 317 5.89 20.02 -7.51
N LYS A 318 6.75 19.91 -8.53
CA LYS A 318 6.81 18.73 -9.39
C LYS A 318 7.17 17.46 -8.62
N TRP A 319 8.10 17.55 -7.67
CA TRP A 319 8.43 16.43 -6.80
C TRP A 319 7.24 16.04 -5.92
N PHE A 320 6.57 17.01 -5.33
CA PHE A 320 5.39 16.78 -4.49
C PHE A 320 4.27 16.10 -5.29
N LEU A 321 3.98 16.59 -6.49
CA LEU A 321 2.92 16.03 -7.35
C LEU A 321 3.16 14.59 -7.79
N LYS A 322 4.40 14.07 -7.71
CA LYS A 322 4.66 12.64 -7.92
C LYS A 322 3.94 11.74 -6.90
N ARG A 323 3.42 12.32 -5.79
CA ARG A 323 2.56 11.60 -4.85
C ARG A 323 1.32 10.99 -5.53
N CYS A 324 0.82 11.59 -6.60
CA CYS A 324 -0.32 11.03 -7.35
C CYS A 324 -0.06 9.59 -7.86
N ALA A 325 1.20 9.19 -8.01
CA ALA A 325 1.53 7.79 -8.35
C ALA A 325 1.11 6.81 -7.25
N MET A 326 1.06 7.24 -5.98
CA MET A 326 0.59 6.43 -4.86
C MET A 326 -0.89 6.06 -5.00
N GLU A 327 -1.70 6.91 -5.61
CA GLU A 327 -3.12 6.60 -5.88
C GLU A 327 -3.26 5.34 -6.73
N ASN A 328 -2.33 5.12 -7.69
CA ASN A 328 -2.29 3.89 -8.47
C ASN A 328 -1.87 2.69 -7.62
N LEU A 329 -0.85 2.84 -6.74
CA LEU A 329 -0.44 1.77 -5.83
C LEU A 329 -1.58 1.37 -4.89
N ILE A 330 -2.31 2.33 -4.35
CA ILE A 330 -3.48 2.05 -3.51
C ILE A 330 -4.59 1.37 -4.32
N LYS A 331 -4.80 1.79 -5.56
CA LYS A 331 -5.79 1.18 -6.45
C LYS A 331 -5.44 -0.27 -6.77
N GLU A 332 -4.20 -0.55 -7.12
CA GLU A 332 -3.69 -1.92 -7.33
C GLU A 332 -3.83 -2.76 -6.06
N HIS A 333 -3.43 -2.22 -4.89
CA HIS A 333 -3.57 -2.89 -3.60
C HIS A 333 -5.03 -3.25 -3.27
N LYS A 334 -5.98 -2.38 -3.61
CA LYS A 334 -7.41 -2.63 -3.42
C LYS A 334 -7.96 -3.68 -4.38
N HIS A 335 -7.69 -3.49 -5.68
CA HIS A 335 -8.39 -4.20 -6.75
C HIS A 335 -7.60 -5.41 -7.25
N ASP A 336 -6.30 -5.27 -7.52
CA ASP A 336 -5.51 -6.35 -8.10
C ASP A 336 -5.12 -7.39 -7.02
N PHE A 337 -4.97 -6.93 -5.76
CA PHE A 337 -4.79 -7.81 -4.59
C PHE A 337 -6.08 -8.07 -3.81
N GLY A 338 -7.24 -7.67 -4.30
CA GLY A 338 -8.54 -7.96 -3.72
C GLY A 338 -8.77 -7.47 -2.28
N LEU A 339 -7.92 -6.57 -1.77
CA LEU A 339 -7.93 -6.18 -0.36
C LEU A 339 -9.04 -5.21 0.02
N GLU A 340 -9.79 -4.71 -0.95
CA GLU A 340 -11.04 -3.99 -0.67
C GLU A 340 -12.08 -4.91 -0.02
N LYS A 341 -12.06 -6.22 -0.33
CA LYS A 341 -12.99 -7.21 0.21
C LYS A 341 -12.41 -7.90 1.44
N LEU A 342 -12.69 -7.35 2.63
CA LEU A 342 -12.28 -7.98 3.88
C LEU A 342 -13.23 -9.13 4.23
N PRO A 343 -12.72 -10.37 4.44
CA PRO A 343 -13.56 -11.57 4.31
C PRO A 343 -14.41 -11.92 5.55
N THR A 344 -14.12 -11.34 6.73
CA THR A 344 -14.75 -11.79 7.98
C THR A 344 -15.62 -10.71 8.64
N GLN A 345 -16.35 -11.10 9.71
CA GLN A 345 -17.09 -10.15 10.56
C GLN A 345 -16.22 -9.57 11.68
N LYS A 346 -15.08 -10.21 12.01
CA LYS A 346 -14.21 -9.84 13.12
C LYS A 346 -13.12 -8.86 12.68
N PHE A 347 -12.90 -7.81 13.48
CA PHE A 347 -11.93 -6.76 13.16
C PHE A 347 -10.51 -7.30 13.09
N LEU A 348 -10.07 -8.09 14.07
CA LEU A 348 -8.71 -8.64 14.11
C LEU A 348 -8.44 -9.62 12.97
N ALA A 349 -9.43 -10.45 12.60
CA ALA A 349 -9.34 -11.34 11.46
C ALA A 349 -9.19 -10.57 10.13
N ASN A 350 -9.92 -9.48 9.99
CA ASN A 350 -9.80 -8.59 8.83
C ASN A 350 -8.46 -7.84 8.83
N TRP A 351 -7.94 -7.49 10.00
CA TRP A 351 -6.62 -6.88 10.10
C TRP A 351 -5.51 -7.88 9.77
N ALA A 352 -5.61 -9.13 10.21
CA ALA A 352 -4.70 -10.20 9.80
C ALA A 352 -4.70 -10.39 8.27
N TRP A 353 -5.88 -10.50 7.65
CA TRP A 353 -6.01 -10.56 6.19
C TRP A 353 -5.35 -9.38 5.50
N PHE A 354 -5.53 -8.16 6.02
CA PHE A 354 -4.95 -6.94 5.48
C PHE A 354 -3.41 -6.95 5.55
N LEU A 355 -2.81 -7.44 6.65
CA LEU A 355 -1.36 -7.57 6.79
C LEU A 355 -0.79 -8.70 5.92
N ILE A 356 -1.52 -9.82 5.77
CA ILE A 356 -1.17 -10.88 4.82
C ILE A 356 -1.20 -10.33 3.38
N GLY A 357 -2.17 -9.48 3.07
CA GLY A 357 -2.21 -8.76 1.80
C GLY A 357 -1.05 -7.79 1.61
N GLN A 358 -0.62 -7.08 2.65
CA GLN A 358 0.60 -6.28 2.61
C GLN A 358 1.83 -7.16 2.34
N LEU A 359 1.92 -8.33 2.94
CA LEU A 359 3.01 -9.27 2.68
C LEU A 359 2.99 -9.73 1.22
N ALA A 360 1.84 -10.15 0.70
CA ALA A 360 1.65 -10.55 -0.69
C ALA A 360 2.05 -9.44 -1.67
N TRP A 361 1.63 -8.20 -1.39
CA TRP A 361 2.03 -7.01 -2.14
C TRP A 361 3.55 -6.84 -2.17
N ASN A 362 4.17 -6.85 -1.00
CA ASN A 362 5.61 -6.62 -0.86
C ASN A 362 6.43 -7.72 -1.51
N LEU A 363 6.01 -8.98 -1.43
CA LEU A 363 6.67 -10.09 -2.13
C LEU A 363 6.73 -9.84 -3.64
N VAL A 364 5.62 -9.42 -4.25
CA VAL A 364 5.57 -9.10 -5.68
C VAL A 364 6.42 -7.85 -6.01
N ALA A 365 6.34 -6.79 -5.17
CA ALA A 365 7.12 -5.58 -5.38
C ALA A 365 8.63 -5.85 -5.29
N TRP A 366 9.08 -6.60 -4.28
CA TRP A 366 10.48 -6.99 -4.10
C TRP A 366 10.96 -7.90 -5.23
N PHE A 367 10.16 -8.93 -5.58
CA PHE A 367 10.50 -9.83 -6.69
C PHE A 367 10.65 -9.10 -8.01
N LYS A 368 9.69 -8.25 -8.38
CA LYS A 368 9.76 -7.42 -9.61
C LYS A 368 11.04 -6.60 -9.65
N ARG A 369 11.43 -6.01 -8.52
CA ARG A 369 12.54 -5.08 -8.47
C ARG A 369 13.91 -5.73 -8.40
N LEU A 370 14.02 -6.87 -7.74
CA LEU A 370 15.28 -7.54 -7.48
C LEU A 370 15.60 -8.68 -8.44
N CYS A 371 14.57 -9.35 -8.95
CA CYS A 371 14.73 -10.57 -9.73
C CYS A 371 14.42 -10.40 -11.21
N LEU A 372 13.63 -9.38 -11.59
CA LEU A 372 13.30 -9.16 -13.00
C LEU A 372 14.25 -8.15 -13.66
N PRO A 373 14.53 -8.28 -14.99
CA PRO A 373 15.29 -7.29 -15.73
C PRO A 373 14.66 -5.90 -15.62
N LYS A 374 15.50 -4.89 -15.47
CA LYS A 374 15.02 -3.49 -15.56
C LYS A 374 14.56 -3.22 -16.98
N GLN A 375 13.32 -2.84 -17.14
CA GLN A 375 12.76 -2.35 -18.40
C GLN A 375 13.22 -0.93 -18.69
#